data_b859fbe18b81411c75c355730d2a57ad
#
_entry.id   b859fbe18b81411c75c355730d2a57ad
#
_cell.length_a   1.000
_cell.length_b   1.000
_cell.length_c   1.000
_cell.angle_alpha   90.00
_cell.angle_beta   90.00
_cell.angle_gamma   90.00
#
_symmetry.space_group_name_H-M   'P 1'
#
loop_
_entity.id
_entity.type
_entity.pdbx_description
1 polymer ?
#
loop_
_entity_poly.entity_id
_entity_poly.type
_entity_poly.pdbx_seq_one_letter_code
_entity_poly.pdbx_strand_id
1 'polypeptide(L)'
;MKIIKQLPLIILIAIFLISCKTSTKKDYPINNLKKNINETSSSEKKRIEIKFSCGEDGISEYLDDGWKILKEDSQEKICTWKSVPATKDCDMEKDKGCKITKPDKIGKENIYLLEK
;
A
#
# COMPACT_ATOMS: atom_id res chain seq x y z
N MET A 1 -3.65 -15.59 55.24
CA MET A 1 -4.78 -15.53 54.30
C MET A 1 -4.65 -14.34 53.35
N LYS A 2 -3.79 -14.42 52.33
CA LYS A 2 -3.58 -13.33 51.32
C LYS A 2 -3.32 -13.90 49.94
N ILE A 3 -4.15 -14.85 49.44
CA ILE A 3 -3.89 -15.55 48.17
C ILE A 3 -5.05 -15.37 47.14
N ILE A 4 -6.06 -14.56 47.44
CA ILE A 4 -7.28 -14.51 46.54
C ILE A 4 -7.37 -13.21 45.71
N LYS A 5 -6.33 -12.35 45.66
CA LYS A 5 -6.41 -11.11 44.85
C LYS A 5 -5.65 -11.14 43.51
N GLN A 6 -5.02 -12.24 43.14
CA GLN A 6 -4.24 -12.31 41.89
C GLN A 6 -4.97 -13.05 40.72
N LEU A 7 -6.11 -13.68 40.98
CA LEU A 7 -6.81 -14.46 39.95
C LEU A 7 -7.48 -13.65 38.83
N PRO A 8 -8.02 -12.44 39.04
CA PRO A 8 -8.73 -11.72 37.98
C PRO A 8 -7.78 -11.13 36.93
N LEU A 9 -6.51 -10.89 37.27
CA LEU A 9 -5.55 -10.27 36.33
C LEU A 9 -5.05 -11.25 35.27
N ILE A 10 -4.88 -12.51 35.63
CA ILE A 10 -4.40 -13.55 34.70
C ILE A 10 -5.48 -13.92 33.68
N ILE A 11 -6.74 -13.90 34.06
CA ILE A 11 -7.87 -14.18 33.15
C ILE A 11 -8.06 -13.05 32.11
N LEU A 12 -7.81 -11.80 32.50
CA LEU A 12 -7.89 -10.66 31.59
C LEU A 12 -6.79 -10.68 30.51
N ILE A 13 -5.60 -11.19 30.83
CA ILE A 13 -4.47 -11.31 29.88
C ILE A 13 -4.74 -12.44 28.86
N ALA A 14 -5.41 -13.52 29.27
CA ALA A 14 -5.73 -14.63 28.38
C ALA A 14 -6.78 -14.28 27.30
N ILE A 15 -7.66 -13.31 27.55
CA ILE A 15 -8.70 -12.88 26.59
C ILE A 15 -8.12 -11.98 25.49
N PHE A 16 -6.99 -11.28 25.74
CA PHE A 16 -6.37 -10.40 24.75
C PHE A 16 -5.55 -11.11 23.67
N LEU A 17 -5.26 -12.39 23.81
CA LEU A 17 -4.43 -13.15 22.85
C LEU A 17 -5.23 -13.90 21.77
N ILE A 18 -6.56 -13.85 21.78
CA ILE A 18 -7.41 -14.60 20.82
C ILE A 18 -7.93 -13.70 19.67
N SER A 19 -7.64 -12.40 19.67
CA SER A 19 -8.26 -11.45 18.73
C SER A 19 -7.31 -10.96 17.62
N CYS A 20 -6.53 -11.85 17.01
CA CYS A 20 -5.75 -11.48 15.83
C CYS A 20 -5.62 -12.65 14.84
N LYS A 21 -6.72 -13.06 14.20
CA LYS A 21 -6.73 -13.83 12.94
C LYS A 21 -8.09 -13.75 12.27
N THR A 22 -8.36 -12.68 11.57
CA THR A 22 -9.29 -12.70 10.43
C THR A 22 -8.66 -11.93 9.28
N SER A 23 -7.79 -12.62 8.56
CA SER A 23 -7.43 -12.25 7.19
C SER A 23 -8.61 -12.65 6.31
N THR A 24 -9.50 -11.73 6.02
CA THR A 24 -10.54 -11.92 5.00
C THR A 24 -9.88 -11.87 3.63
N LYS A 25 -9.55 -13.07 3.09
CA LYS A 25 -9.38 -13.25 1.65
C LYS A 25 -10.73 -12.92 1.01
N LYS A 26 -10.79 -11.85 0.24
CA LYS A 26 -11.88 -11.65 -0.71
C LYS A 26 -11.68 -12.65 -1.85
N ASP A 27 -12.44 -13.72 -1.81
CA ASP A 27 -12.60 -14.62 -2.94
C ASP A 27 -13.42 -13.89 -4.01
N TYR A 28 -12.77 -13.56 -5.13
CA TYR A 28 -13.48 -13.20 -6.35
C TYR A 28 -13.96 -14.48 -7.05
N PRO A 29 -15.21 -14.57 -7.46
CA PRO A 29 -15.70 -15.73 -8.18
C PRO A 29 -15.03 -15.79 -9.57
N ILE A 30 -14.18 -16.76 -9.75
CA ILE A 30 -13.65 -17.14 -11.07
C ILE A 30 -14.78 -17.86 -11.81
N ASN A 31 -15.47 -17.14 -12.70
CA ASN A 31 -16.38 -17.77 -13.63
C ASN A 31 -15.61 -18.61 -14.64
N ASN A 32 -15.93 -19.90 -14.62
CA ASN A 32 -15.54 -20.92 -15.56
C ASN A 32 -15.51 -20.42 -17.01
N LEU A 33 -14.36 -20.42 -17.64
CA LEU A 33 -14.26 -20.59 -19.08
C LEU A 33 -13.47 -21.85 -19.38
N LYS A 34 -14.20 -22.82 -19.91
CA LYS A 34 -13.75 -24.12 -20.37
C LYS A 34 -12.62 -24.01 -21.38
N LYS A 35 -11.47 -24.53 -21.04
CA LYS A 35 -10.62 -25.50 -21.71
C LYS A 35 -10.54 -25.46 -23.26
N ASN A 36 -9.39 -25.04 -23.74
CA ASN A 36 -8.73 -25.74 -24.84
C ASN A 36 -7.25 -25.92 -24.45
N ILE A 37 -6.92 -27.17 -24.14
CA ILE A 37 -5.56 -27.63 -23.87
C ILE A 37 -4.91 -27.81 -25.23
N ASN A 38 -4.06 -26.86 -25.62
CA ASN A 38 -2.94 -27.16 -26.47
C ASN A 38 -1.70 -26.97 -25.61
N GLU A 39 -1.12 -28.08 -25.20
CA GLU A 39 0.21 -28.15 -24.60
C GLU A 39 1.23 -27.63 -25.59
N THR A 40 1.48 -26.33 -25.56
CA THR A 40 2.73 -25.76 -26.03
C THR A 40 3.47 -25.36 -24.77
N SER A 41 4.60 -26.00 -24.51
CA SER A 41 5.56 -25.64 -23.47
C SER A 41 6.02 -24.21 -23.68
N SER A 42 5.22 -23.25 -23.24
CA SER A 42 5.51 -21.85 -23.15
C SER A 42 6.05 -21.65 -21.73
N SER A 43 7.32 -21.35 -21.59
CA SER A 43 7.85 -20.82 -20.34
C SER A 43 6.99 -19.62 -19.97
N GLU A 44 6.24 -19.75 -18.91
CA GLU A 44 5.28 -18.73 -18.45
C GLU A 44 6.08 -17.51 -18.00
N LYS A 45 6.16 -16.52 -18.87
CA LYS A 45 6.88 -15.28 -18.62
C LYS A 45 6.18 -14.53 -17.48
N LYS A 46 6.90 -14.32 -16.41
CA LYS A 46 6.41 -13.58 -15.26
C LYS A 46 6.42 -12.08 -15.57
N ARG A 47 5.30 -11.40 -15.31
CA ARG A 47 5.17 -9.95 -15.48
C ARG A 47 4.77 -9.30 -14.17
N ILE A 48 5.35 -8.13 -13.89
CA ILE A 48 5.01 -7.29 -12.74
C ILE A 48 4.94 -5.82 -13.16
N GLU A 49 4.10 -5.06 -12.48
CA GLU A 49 4.07 -3.60 -12.56
C GLU A 49 4.65 -3.04 -11.26
N ILE A 50 5.60 -2.13 -11.38
CA ILE A 50 6.21 -1.42 -10.25
C ILE A 50 6.12 0.08 -10.45
N LYS A 51 6.08 0.83 -9.34
CA LYS A 51 5.91 2.29 -9.34
C LYS A 51 6.89 2.91 -8.37
N PHE A 52 7.56 3.94 -8.83
CA PHE A 52 8.43 4.79 -8.02
C PHE A 52 7.89 6.21 -8.04
N SER A 53 7.74 6.83 -6.88
CA SER A 53 7.09 8.13 -6.74
C SER A 53 8.00 9.14 -6.08
N CYS A 54 7.86 10.41 -6.48
CA CYS A 54 8.43 11.53 -5.72
C CYS A 54 9.95 11.48 -5.53
N GLY A 55 10.66 10.96 -6.53
CA GLY A 55 12.12 10.86 -6.52
C GLY A 55 12.65 9.56 -5.94
N GLU A 56 11.78 8.60 -5.60
CA GLU A 56 12.20 7.23 -5.38
C GLU A 56 12.75 6.63 -6.67
N ASP A 57 13.79 5.84 -6.56
CA ASP A 57 14.40 5.08 -7.64
C ASP A 57 14.84 3.72 -7.10
N GLY A 58 14.59 2.67 -7.83
CA GLY A 58 14.92 1.29 -7.44
C GLY A 58 14.85 0.35 -8.64
N ILE A 59 14.68 0.90 -9.86
CA ILE A 59 14.57 0.08 -11.07
C ILE A 59 15.84 -0.76 -11.32
N SER A 60 17.00 -0.26 -10.94
CA SER A 60 18.29 -0.94 -11.11
C SER A 60 18.31 -2.31 -10.41
N GLU A 61 17.74 -2.43 -9.23
CA GLU A 61 17.69 -3.70 -8.49
C GLU A 61 16.92 -4.78 -9.27
N TYR A 62 15.84 -4.39 -9.96
CA TYR A 62 15.08 -5.33 -10.80
C TYR A 62 15.85 -5.71 -12.06
N LEU A 63 16.55 -4.76 -12.68
CA LEU A 63 17.36 -5.04 -13.87
C LEU A 63 18.53 -5.97 -13.53
N ASP A 64 19.20 -5.78 -12.40
CA ASP A 64 20.28 -6.63 -11.91
C ASP A 64 19.76 -8.04 -11.57
N ASP A 65 18.52 -8.18 -11.12
CA ASP A 65 17.84 -9.46 -10.89
C ASP A 65 17.34 -10.12 -12.20
N GLY A 66 17.59 -9.51 -13.35
CA GLY A 66 17.31 -10.06 -14.67
C GLY A 66 15.93 -9.73 -15.24
N TRP A 67 15.22 -8.78 -14.64
CA TRP A 67 13.98 -8.25 -15.21
C TRP A 67 14.28 -7.35 -16.42
N LYS A 68 13.37 -7.32 -17.38
CA LYS A 68 13.43 -6.47 -18.57
C LYS A 68 12.26 -5.52 -18.59
N ILE A 69 12.51 -4.26 -18.91
CA ILE A 69 11.45 -3.26 -19.06
C ILE A 69 10.70 -3.53 -20.37
N LEU A 70 9.41 -3.80 -20.28
CA LEU A 70 8.51 -3.89 -21.44
C LEU A 70 7.89 -2.55 -21.76
N LYS A 71 7.52 -1.79 -20.74
CA LYS A 71 6.91 -0.48 -20.88
C LYS A 71 7.33 0.41 -19.73
N GLU A 72 7.54 1.68 -20.05
CA GLU A 72 7.75 2.77 -19.10
C GLU A 72 6.71 3.85 -19.35
N ASP A 73 6.15 4.38 -18.28
CA ASP A 73 5.19 5.50 -18.29
C ASP A 73 5.51 6.45 -17.14
N SER A 74 5.05 7.69 -17.24
CA SER A 74 5.28 8.69 -16.21
C SER A 74 4.06 9.61 -16.08
N GLN A 75 3.65 9.87 -14.84
CA GLN A 75 2.53 10.76 -14.53
C GLN A 75 2.88 11.71 -13.38
N GLU A 76 2.16 12.81 -13.28
CA GLU A 76 2.29 13.72 -12.15
C GLU A 76 1.64 13.11 -10.90
N LYS A 77 2.28 13.33 -9.74
CA LYS A 77 1.80 12.89 -8.43
C LYS A 77 2.05 13.95 -7.37
N ILE A 78 1.09 14.12 -6.48
CA ILE A 78 1.26 14.98 -5.31
C ILE A 78 2.13 14.22 -4.30
N CYS A 79 3.31 14.78 -4.00
CA CYS A 79 4.29 14.17 -3.11
C CYS A 79 4.09 14.58 -1.65
N THR A 80 3.75 15.83 -1.42
CA THR A 80 3.47 16.33 -0.08
C THR A 80 2.27 17.26 -0.07
N TRP A 81 1.62 17.33 1.09
CA TRP A 81 0.49 18.19 1.37
C TRP A 81 0.85 19.16 2.47
N LYS A 82 0.32 20.38 2.42
CA LYS A 82 0.43 21.35 3.51
C LYS A 82 -0.93 21.87 3.94
N SER A 83 -1.04 22.18 5.22
CA SER A 83 -2.18 22.88 5.78
C SER A 83 -1.97 24.38 5.70
N VAL A 84 -2.98 25.08 5.21
CA VAL A 84 -2.98 26.55 5.12
C VAL A 84 -4.28 27.10 5.71
N PRO A 85 -4.29 28.36 6.20
CA PRO A 85 -5.51 28.98 6.67
C PRO A 85 -6.54 29.08 5.54
N ALA A 86 -7.81 28.78 5.84
CA ALA A 86 -8.89 28.86 4.86
C ALA A 86 -9.22 30.31 4.47
N THR A 87 -9.06 31.22 5.42
CA THR A 87 -9.28 32.70 5.25
C THR A 87 -8.12 33.45 5.87
N LYS A 88 -8.03 34.76 5.57
CA LYS A 88 -6.98 35.62 6.14
C LYS A 88 -7.09 35.78 7.66
N ASP A 89 -8.29 35.65 8.20
CA ASP A 89 -8.61 35.82 9.63
C ASP A 89 -8.51 34.48 10.41
N CYS A 90 -8.10 33.40 9.74
CA CYS A 90 -7.97 32.10 10.34
C CYS A 90 -6.66 31.97 11.14
N ASP A 91 -6.80 31.83 12.45
CA ASP A 91 -5.70 31.49 13.36
C ASP A 91 -5.71 29.96 13.57
N MET A 92 -4.84 29.23 12.86
CA MET A 92 -4.78 27.77 12.90
C MET A 92 -4.36 27.19 14.27
N GLU A 93 -3.79 28.01 15.16
CA GLU A 93 -3.44 27.59 16.52
C GLU A 93 -4.66 27.61 17.45
N LYS A 94 -5.55 28.58 17.26
CA LYS A 94 -6.76 28.75 18.06
C LYS A 94 -7.94 27.98 17.52
N ASP A 95 -8.13 27.99 16.19
CA ASP A 95 -9.24 27.31 15.50
C ASP A 95 -8.71 26.25 14.53
N LYS A 96 -8.70 25.01 14.99
CA LYS A 96 -8.27 23.86 14.19
C LYS A 96 -9.20 23.56 13.00
N GLY A 97 -10.42 24.08 13.01
CA GLY A 97 -11.41 23.90 11.94
C GLY A 97 -11.22 24.82 10.73
N CYS A 98 -10.48 25.91 10.88
CA CYS A 98 -10.34 26.92 9.82
C CYS A 98 -9.16 26.67 8.87
N LYS A 99 -8.60 25.45 8.81
CA LYS A 99 -7.51 25.08 7.92
C LYS A 99 -7.99 24.24 6.75
N ILE A 100 -7.37 24.43 5.59
CA ILE A 100 -7.55 23.59 4.41
C ILE A 100 -6.23 22.93 4.02
N THR A 101 -6.30 21.74 3.42
CA THR A 101 -5.14 21.03 2.92
C THR A 101 -4.98 21.30 1.43
N LYS A 102 -3.78 21.68 1.02
CA LYS A 102 -3.41 21.91 -0.39
C LYS A 102 -2.19 21.10 -0.76
N PRO A 103 -2.04 20.72 -2.06
CA PRO A 103 -0.77 20.19 -2.56
C PRO A 103 0.38 21.15 -2.26
N ASP A 104 1.50 20.61 -1.79
CA ASP A 104 2.72 21.38 -1.51
C ASP A 104 3.80 21.08 -2.53
N LYS A 105 4.14 19.81 -2.72
CA LYS A 105 5.07 19.37 -3.77
C LYS A 105 4.37 18.44 -4.74
N ILE A 106 4.52 18.74 -6.02
CA ILE A 106 4.14 17.89 -7.13
C ILE A 106 5.43 17.31 -7.70
N GLY A 107 5.46 16.00 -7.89
CA GLY A 107 6.57 15.27 -8.48
C GLY A 107 6.09 14.36 -9.59
N LYS A 108 6.92 13.40 -9.95
CA LYS A 108 6.61 12.38 -10.95
C LYS A 108 6.46 11.01 -10.27
N GLU A 109 5.57 10.20 -10.81
CA GLU A 109 5.49 8.77 -10.55
C GLU A 109 5.87 8.05 -11.85
N ASN A 110 6.95 7.27 -11.80
CA ASN A 110 7.38 6.42 -12.90
C ASN A 110 6.78 5.02 -12.73
N ILE A 111 6.20 4.50 -13.78
CA ILE A 111 5.51 3.21 -13.80
C ILE A 111 6.21 2.32 -14.81
N TYR A 112 6.66 1.15 -14.37
CA TYR A 112 7.37 0.18 -15.20
C TYR A 112 6.59 -1.13 -15.24
N LEU A 113 6.38 -1.64 -16.45
CA LEU A 113 5.95 -3.02 -16.68
C LEU A 113 7.19 -3.85 -16.98
N LEU A 114 7.46 -4.83 -16.13
CA LEU A 114 8.64 -5.70 -16.24
C LEU A 114 8.24 -7.13 -16.61
N GLU A 115 9.16 -7.82 -17.32
CA GLU A 115 9.05 -9.25 -17.67
C GLU A 115 10.35 -9.97 -17.32
N LYS A 116 10.23 -11.19 -16.78
CA LYS A 116 11.36 -12.09 -16.49
C LYS A 116 11.08 -13.50 -17.00
#